data_a84d44f26cf6c8ec1759fd6ec42bcefa
#
_entry.id   a84d44f26cf6c8ec1759fd6ec42bcefa
#
_cell.length_a   1.000
_cell.length_b   1.000
_cell.length_c   1.000
_cell.angle_alpha   90.00
_cell.angle_beta   90.00
_cell.angle_gamma   90.00
#
_symmetry.space_group_name_H-M   'P 1'
#
loop_
_entity.id
_entity.type
_entity.pdbx_description
1 polymer ?
#
loop_
_entity_poly.entity_id
_entity_poly.type
_entity_poly.pdbx_seq_one_letter_code
_entity_poly.pdbx_strand_id
1 'polypeptide(L)'
;ATGSTPFILPIPGNSLQGVIGYRDIADTQAMIDTAKTHKHAVVIGGGLLGLEAANGLMLRGMHVTVVHIGEWLLERQLDKTSGQLLQTELESRGLVFRLCEQTQALHDAGNGRVGSVQFKNGDIIPADLVVMAAGIRPNTELAEKSGIPCNRGILVNDTMQTYDPRIYAIGECASHRGIAYGLVAPLFEQAKVCANHL
;
A
#
# COMPACT_ATOMS: atom_id res chain seq x y z
N ALA A 1 -0.54 9.87 17.78
CA ALA A 1 0.19 9.44 16.56
C ALA A 1 0.20 7.91 16.48
N THR A 2 -0.94 7.33 16.12
CA THR A 2 -1.12 5.86 16.06
C THR A 2 -0.76 5.28 14.68
N GLY A 3 -0.46 6.14 13.70
CA GLY A 3 -0.05 5.72 12.36
C GLY A 3 -1.17 5.08 11.54
N SER A 4 -0.77 4.17 10.66
CA SER A 4 -1.65 3.43 9.77
C SER A 4 -1.18 1.99 9.57
N THR A 5 -2.06 1.14 9.06
CA THR A 5 -1.76 -0.23 8.65
C THR A 5 -1.91 -0.40 7.14
N PRO A 6 -1.18 -1.32 6.50
CA PRO A 6 -1.40 -1.68 5.10
C PRO A 6 -2.85 -2.14 4.89
N PHE A 7 -3.41 -1.78 3.75
CA PHE A 7 -4.69 -2.32 3.36
C PHE A 7 -4.50 -3.68 2.69
N ILE A 8 -4.85 -4.74 3.40
CA ILE A 8 -4.88 -6.10 2.85
C ILE A 8 -6.25 -6.31 2.19
N LEU A 9 -6.27 -6.66 0.90
CA LEU A 9 -7.51 -6.88 0.18
C LEU A 9 -8.28 -8.05 0.81
N PRO A 10 -9.60 -7.88 1.06
CA PRO A 10 -10.44 -8.94 1.61
C PRO A 10 -10.88 -9.93 0.52
N ILE A 11 -9.93 -10.64 -0.07
CA ILE A 11 -10.13 -11.62 -1.13
C ILE A 11 -9.75 -13.03 -0.65
N PRO A 12 -10.33 -14.10 -1.21
CA PRO A 12 -9.94 -15.46 -0.91
C PRO A 12 -8.42 -15.66 -1.05
N GLY A 13 -7.80 -16.35 -0.09
CA GLY A 13 -6.37 -16.63 -0.10
C GLY A 13 -5.46 -15.53 0.43
N ASN A 14 -5.99 -14.41 0.92
CA ASN A 14 -5.18 -13.29 1.43
C ASN A 14 -4.35 -13.61 2.68
N SER A 15 -4.61 -14.74 3.33
CA SER A 15 -3.86 -15.23 4.51
C SER A 15 -2.86 -16.36 4.19
N LEU A 16 -2.70 -16.72 2.92
CA LEU A 16 -1.72 -17.72 2.50
C LEU A 16 -0.29 -17.26 2.79
N GLN A 17 0.60 -18.18 3.10
CA GLN A 17 2.02 -17.89 3.20
C GLN A 17 2.54 -17.29 1.90
N GLY A 18 3.39 -16.27 1.98
CA GLY A 18 3.86 -15.52 0.80
C GLY A 18 2.93 -14.39 0.35
N VAL A 19 1.83 -14.15 1.07
CA VAL A 19 1.02 -12.94 0.91
C VAL A 19 1.36 -11.98 2.03
N ILE A 20 1.86 -10.81 1.68
CA ILE A 20 2.35 -9.81 2.64
C ILE A 20 1.87 -8.40 2.29
N GLY A 21 1.86 -7.51 3.28
CA GLY A 21 1.84 -6.08 3.06
C GLY A 21 3.23 -5.55 2.70
N TYR A 22 3.35 -4.22 2.59
CA TYR A 22 4.65 -3.56 2.49
C TYR A 22 4.62 -2.30 3.34
N ARG A 23 5.15 -2.41 4.55
CA ARG A 23 5.05 -1.35 5.56
C ARG A 23 6.31 -1.13 6.35
N ASP A 24 7.01 -2.18 6.72
CA ASP A 24 8.14 -2.13 7.65
C ASP A 24 9.36 -2.94 7.18
N ILE A 25 10.39 -2.95 8.02
CA ILE A 25 11.64 -3.67 7.74
C ILE A 25 11.42 -5.18 7.68
N ALA A 26 10.49 -5.71 8.47
CA ALA A 26 10.19 -7.15 8.47
C ALA A 26 9.55 -7.58 7.14
N ASP A 27 8.65 -6.77 6.58
CA ASP A 27 8.09 -6.99 5.24
C ASP A 27 9.20 -6.97 4.18
N THR A 28 10.10 -5.98 4.24
CA THR A 28 11.25 -5.87 3.33
C THR A 28 12.16 -7.10 3.44
N GLN A 29 12.42 -7.57 4.66
CA GLN A 29 13.26 -8.77 4.87
C GLN A 29 12.58 -10.02 4.30
N ALA A 30 11.26 -10.17 4.48
CA ALA A 30 10.49 -11.28 3.90
C ALA A 30 10.55 -11.29 2.37
N MET A 31 10.49 -10.11 1.72
CA MET A 31 10.67 -9.96 0.28
C MET A 31 12.07 -10.40 -0.15
N ILE A 32 13.11 -9.94 0.54
CA ILE A 32 14.51 -10.28 0.28
C ILE A 32 14.74 -11.80 0.39
N ASP A 33 14.22 -12.41 1.44
CA ASP A 33 14.40 -13.85 1.69
C ASP A 33 13.63 -14.69 0.67
N THR A 34 12.42 -14.27 0.29
CA THR A 34 11.65 -14.96 -0.76
C THR A 34 12.37 -14.89 -2.11
N ALA A 35 12.95 -13.76 -2.47
CA ALA A 35 13.67 -13.59 -3.74
C ALA A 35 14.91 -14.50 -3.90
N LYS A 36 15.45 -15.04 -2.80
CA LYS A 36 16.58 -15.99 -2.85
C LYS A 36 16.19 -17.35 -3.43
N THR A 37 14.94 -17.76 -3.26
CA THR A 37 14.48 -19.13 -3.53
C THR A 37 13.31 -19.21 -4.52
N HIS A 38 12.63 -18.10 -4.79
CA HIS A 38 11.43 -18.02 -5.61
C HIS A 38 11.62 -17.03 -6.77
N LYS A 39 10.77 -17.11 -7.80
CA LYS A 39 10.99 -16.37 -9.05
C LYS A 39 9.86 -15.43 -9.46
N HIS A 40 8.62 -15.70 -9.07
CA HIS A 40 7.47 -14.94 -9.54
C HIS A 40 6.87 -14.11 -8.39
N ALA A 41 6.84 -12.80 -8.56
CA ALA A 41 6.18 -11.90 -7.63
C ALA A 41 5.05 -11.13 -8.33
N VAL A 42 3.94 -10.98 -7.61
CA VAL A 42 2.84 -10.09 -8.02
C VAL A 42 2.72 -8.99 -6.99
N VAL A 43 2.78 -7.74 -7.45
CA VAL A 43 2.57 -6.56 -6.61
C VAL A 43 1.21 -5.95 -6.95
N ILE A 44 0.32 -5.91 -5.97
CA ILE A 44 -1.02 -5.36 -6.13
C ILE A 44 -1.03 -3.89 -5.68
N GLY A 45 -1.02 -2.98 -6.64
CA GLY A 45 -0.99 -1.54 -6.44
C GLY A 45 0.11 -0.85 -7.25
N GLY A 46 -0.27 0.06 -8.16
CA GLY A 46 0.63 0.86 -9.00
C GLY A 46 0.95 2.24 -8.40
N GLY A 47 0.85 2.38 -7.08
CA GLY A 47 1.27 3.56 -6.33
C GLY A 47 2.75 3.54 -5.95
N LEU A 48 3.22 4.57 -5.20
CA LEU A 48 4.63 4.73 -4.81
C LEU A 48 5.23 3.47 -4.19
N LEU A 49 4.66 2.97 -3.09
CA LEU A 49 5.17 1.79 -2.40
C LEU A 49 5.13 0.53 -3.27
N GLY A 50 4.08 0.38 -4.10
CA GLY A 50 3.99 -0.78 -5.00
C GLY A 50 5.10 -0.79 -6.05
N LEU A 51 5.41 0.36 -6.66
CA LEU A 51 6.49 0.49 -7.64
C LEU A 51 7.86 0.33 -7.00
N GLU A 52 8.07 0.82 -5.77
CA GLU A 52 9.30 0.60 -5.01
C GLU A 52 9.51 -0.89 -4.69
N ALA A 53 8.46 -1.58 -4.21
CA ALA A 53 8.49 -3.02 -3.97
C ALA A 53 8.81 -3.80 -5.25
N ALA A 54 8.11 -3.47 -6.34
CA ALA A 54 8.30 -4.12 -7.64
C ALA A 54 9.73 -3.96 -8.17
N ASN A 55 10.26 -2.74 -8.14
CA ASN A 55 11.63 -2.47 -8.56
C ASN A 55 12.64 -3.21 -7.68
N GLY A 56 12.45 -3.20 -6.35
CA GLY A 56 13.33 -3.90 -5.42
C GLY A 56 13.37 -5.42 -5.64
N LEU A 57 12.23 -6.05 -5.93
CA LEU A 57 12.13 -7.48 -6.25
C LEU A 57 12.73 -7.81 -7.61
N MET A 58 12.50 -6.97 -8.63
CA MET A 58 13.08 -7.11 -9.95
C MET A 58 14.62 -7.05 -9.90
N LEU A 59 15.18 -6.08 -9.18
CA LEU A 59 16.64 -5.96 -8.99
C LEU A 59 17.25 -7.17 -8.26
N ARG A 60 16.43 -7.97 -7.57
CA ARG A 60 16.82 -9.24 -6.92
C ARG A 60 16.58 -10.47 -7.81
N GLY A 61 16.25 -10.26 -9.09
CA GLY A 61 16.12 -11.30 -10.09
C GLY A 61 14.78 -12.03 -10.10
N MET A 62 13.73 -11.44 -9.53
CA MET A 62 12.37 -11.96 -9.67
C MET A 62 11.69 -11.44 -10.95
N HIS A 63 10.84 -12.26 -11.54
CA HIS A 63 9.87 -11.83 -12.56
C HIS A 63 8.69 -11.16 -11.84
N VAL A 64 8.52 -9.87 -12.03
CA VAL A 64 7.54 -9.08 -11.28
C VAL A 64 6.42 -8.58 -12.19
N THR A 65 5.18 -8.89 -11.82
CA THR A 65 3.97 -8.31 -12.42
C THR A 65 3.33 -7.34 -11.43
N VAL A 66 3.16 -6.09 -11.83
CA VAL A 66 2.41 -5.08 -11.09
C VAL A 66 0.98 -5.05 -11.60
N VAL A 67 0.03 -5.28 -10.70
CA VAL A 67 -1.42 -5.25 -10.98
C VAL A 67 -2.01 -3.95 -10.43
N HIS A 68 -2.72 -3.20 -11.26
CA HIS A 68 -3.29 -1.93 -10.86
C HIS A 68 -4.70 -1.75 -11.41
N ILE A 69 -5.61 -1.27 -10.56
CA ILE A 69 -7.00 -1.05 -10.92
C ILE A 69 -7.20 0.21 -11.78
N GLY A 70 -6.30 1.19 -11.66
CA GLY A 70 -6.33 2.44 -12.41
C GLY A 70 -5.83 2.29 -13.85
N GLU A 71 -6.07 3.32 -14.66
CA GLU A 71 -5.68 3.37 -16.08
C GLU A 71 -4.19 3.71 -16.29
N TRP A 72 -3.53 4.32 -15.30
CA TRP A 72 -2.09 4.66 -15.36
C TRP A 72 -1.47 4.61 -13.96
N LEU A 73 -0.15 4.58 -13.91
CA LEU A 73 0.62 4.50 -12.67
C LEU A 73 0.64 5.85 -11.94
N LEU A 74 0.68 5.80 -10.60
CA LEU A 74 0.78 7.00 -9.75
C LEU A 74 -0.34 8.03 -10.01
N GLU A 75 -1.56 7.60 -10.24
CA GLU A 75 -2.71 8.43 -10.61
C GLU A 75 -3.03 9.58 -9.63
N ARG A 76 -2.50 9.51 -8.41
CA ARG A 76 -2.62 10.58 -7.41
C ARG A 76 -1.52 11.62 -7.49
N GLN A 77 -0.41 11.33 -8.18
CA GLN A 77 0.78 12.18 -8.29
C GLN A 77 1.04 12.63 -9.72
N LEU A 78 0.67 11.84 -10.71
CA LEU A 78 0.96 12.07 -12.12
C LEU A 78 -0.33 12.17 -12.94
N ASP A 79 -0.29 12.96 -13.99
CA ASP A 79 -1.29 12.88 -15.06
C ASP A 79 -1.09 11.61 -15.93
N LYS A 80 -2.05 11.36 -16.80
CA LYS A 80 -2.06 10.15 -17.64
C LYS A 80 -0.81 10.04 -18.53
N THR A 81 -0.37 11.13 -19.13
CA THR A 81 0.81 11.15 -20.01
C THR A 81 2.08 10.81 -19.24
N SER A 82 2.28 11.45 -18.11
CA SER A 82 3.44 11.19 -17.23
C SER A 82 3.41 9.78 -16.66
N GLY A 83 2.23 9.26 -16.26
CA GLY A 83 2.06 7.89 -15.80
C GLY A 83 2.39 6.85 -16.87
N GLN A 84 2.02 7.10 -18.13
CA GLN A 84 2.35 6.24 -19.28
C GLN A 84 3.83 6.26 -19.62
N LEU A 85 4.49 7.43 -19.56
CA LEU A 85 5.94 7.53 -19.76
C LEU A 85 6.69 6.73 -18.69
N LEU A 86 6.27 6.84 -17.42
CA LEU A 86 6.83 6.06 -16.32
C LEU A 86 6.64 4.55 -16.55
N GLN A 87 5.45 4.13 -16.99
CA GLN A 87 5.18 2.73 -17.31
C GLN A 87 6.14 2.21 -18.38
N THR A 88 6.28 2.92 -19.51
CA THR A 88 7.18 2.55 -20.60
C THR A 88 8.64 2.40 -20.11
N GLU A 89 9.11 3.33 -19.28
CA GLU A 89 10.45 3.26 -18.70
C GLU A 89 10.62 2.03 -17.80
N LEU A 90 9.64 1.74 -16.94
CA LEU A 90 9.71 0.59 -16.04
C LEU A 90 9.57 -0.76 -16.79
N GLU A 91 8.78 -0.80 -17.85
CA GLU A 91 8.68 -1.96 -18.75
C GLU A 91 10.02 -2.23 -19.47
N SER A 92 10.71 -1.18 -19.90
CA SER A 92 12.04 -1.32 -20.52
C SER A 92 13.09 -1.93 -19.57
N ARG A 93 12.87 -1.79 -18.27
CA ARG A 93 13.70 -2.40 -17.20
C ARG A 93 13.31 -3.83 -16.84
N GLY A 94 12.19 -4.33 -17.35
CA GLY A 94 11.73 -5.71 -17.16
C GLY A 94 10.56 -5.91 -16.23
N LEU A 95 9.88 -4.84 -15.75
CA LEU A 95 8.62 -4.96 -15.05
C LEU A 95 7.48 -5.23 -16.03
N VAL A 96 6.50 -6.02 -15.59
CA VAL A 96 5.27 -6.28 -16.35
C VAL A 96 4.11 -5.59 -15.65
N PHE A 97 3.24 -4.92 -16.42
CA PHE A 97 2.07 -4.23 -15.87
C PHE A 97 0.76 -4.82 -16.37
N ARG A 98 -0.21 -4.96 -15.47
CA ARG A 98 -1.61 -5.24 -15.76
C ARG A 98 -2.44 -4.09 -15.16
N LEU A 99 -2.77 -3.12 -16.00
CA LEU A 99 -3.61 -1.97 -15.65
C LEU A 99 -5.08 -2.29 -15.89
N CYS A 100 -5.97 -1.53 -15.26
CA CYS A 100 -7.43 -1.76 -15.29
C CYS A 100 -7.82 -3.18 -14.87
N GLU A 101 -6.97 -3.84 -14.07
CA GLU A 101 -7.13 -5.25 -13.70
C GLU A 101 -7.48 -5.38 -12.23
N GLN A 102 -8.44 -6.23 -11.91
CA GLN A 102 -8.87 -6.47 -10.54
C GLN A 102 -8.59 -7.89 -10.10
N THR A 103 -7.80 -8.03 -9.03
CA THR A 103 -7.56 -9.31 -8.38
C THR A 103 -8.84 -9.84 -7.74
N GLN A 104 -9.17 -11.09 -8.01
CA GLN A 104 -10.35 -11.78 -7.51
C GLN A 104 -10.02 -12.73 -6.36
N ALA A 105 -8.97 -13.54 -6.50
CA ALA A 105 -8.56 -14.54 -5.53
C ALA A 105 -7.07 -14.87 -5.64
N LEU A 106 -6.52 -15.43 -4.56
CA LEU A 106 -5.20 -16.03 -4.50
C LEU A 106 -5.36 -17.53 -4.25
N HIS A 107 -4.64 -18.34 -4.99
CA HIS A 107 -4.75 -19.80 -4.89
C HIS A 107 -3.53 -20.41 -4.22
N ASP A 108 -3.77 -21.42 -3.39
CA ASP A 108 -2.75 -22.23 -2.74
C ASP A 108 -2.02 -23.11 -3.77
N ALA A 109 -0.70 -23.18 -3.66
CA ALA A 109 0.13 -24.13 -4.41
C ALA A 109 0.00 -25.61 -3.92
N GLY A 110 -0.83 -25.87 -2.90
CA GLY A 110 -1.05 -27.18 -2.30
C GLY A 110 -0.26 -27.42 -1.00
N ASN A 111 0.41 -26.40 -0.48
CA ASN A 111 1.23 -26.47 0.73
C ASN A 111 0.99 -25.31 1.72
N GLY A 112 -0.15 -24.60 1.59
CA GLY A 112 -0.49 -23.43 2.40
C GLY A 112 0.18 -22.13 1.95
N ARG A 113 0.91 -22.17 0.81
CA ARG A 113 1.58 -21.01 0.23
C ARG A 113 0.87 -20.57 -1.05
N VAL A 114 0.90 -19.27 -1.34
CA VAL A 114 0.38 -18.74 -2.59
C VAL A 114 1.13 -19.34 -3.79
N GLY A 115 0.39 -19.76 -4.81
CA GLY A 115 0.92 -20.33 -6.05
C GLY A 115 0.45 -19.57 -7.29
N SER A 116 -0.68 -18.85 -7.21
CA SER A 116 -1.17 -18.04 -8.33
C SER A 116 -2.14 -16.96 -7.89
N VAL A 117 -2.31 -15.97 -8.77
CA VAL A 117 -3.26 -14.86 -8.65
C VAL A 117 -4.29 -14.98 -9.76
N GLN A 118 -5.57 -14.98 -9.40
CA GLN A 118 -6.69 -14.95 -10.32
C GLN A 118 -7.28 -13.55 -10.42
N PHE A 119 -7.60 -13.13 -11.63
CA PHE A 119 -8.24 -11.86 -11.94
C PHE A 119 -9.74 -12.01 -12.24
N LYS A 120 -10.47 -10.90 -12.19
CA LYS A 120 -11.92 -10.91 -12.50
C LYS A 120 -12.27 -11.32 -13.93
N ASN A 121 -11.36 -11.09 -14.87
CA ASN A 121 -11.53 -11.52 -16.28
C ASN A 121 -11.35 -13.03 -16.46
N GLY A 122 -10.96 -13.76 -15.40
CA GLY A 122 -10.72 -15.19 -15.41
C GLY A 122 -9.26 -15.60 -15.62
N ASP A 123 -8.38 -14.68 -15.98
CA ASP A 123 -6.93 -14.95 -16.13
C ASP A 123 -6.31 -15.39 -14.81
N ILE A 124 -5.31 -16.26 -14.90
CA ILE A 124 -4.50 -16.70 -13.78
C ILE A 124 -3.02 -16.56 -14.12
N ILE A 125 -2.23 -16.00 -13.21
CA ILE A 125 -0.77 -15.92 -13.36
C ILE A 125 -0.07 -16.56 -12.16
N PRO A 126 1.14 -17.12 -12.35
CA PRO A 126 1.92 -17.70 -11.24
C PRO A 126 2.38 -16.62 -10.27
N ALA A 127 2.42 -16.95 -8.98
CA ALA A 127 2.92 -16.07 -7.93
C ALA A 127 3.46 -16.88 -6.75
N ASP A 128 4.73 -16.73 -6.45
CA ASP A 128 5.37 -17.27 -5.24
C ASP A 128 5.32 -16.27 -4.08
N LEU A 129 5.15 -14.99 -4.41
CA LEU A 129 5.04 -13.86 -3.50
C LEU A 129 3.96 -12.90 -4.01
N VAL A 130 3.07 -12.48 -3.14
CA VAL A 130 2.09 -11.41 -3.41
C VAL A 130 2.31 -10.28 -2.42
N VAL A 131 2.64 -9.10 -2.92
CA VAL A 131 2.81 -7.88 -2.11
C VAL A 131 1.58 -6.99 -2.27
N MET A 132 0.84 -6.78 -1.19
CA MET A 132 -0.34 -5.92 -1.19
C MET A 132 0.05 -4.48 -0.84
N ALA A 133 0.16 -3.63 -1.86
CA ALA A 133 0.47 -2.20 -1.77
C ALA A 133 -0.70 -1.32 -2.24
N ALA A 134 -1.94 -1.74 -1.94
CA ALA A 134 -3.19 -1.11 -2.40
C ALA A 134 -3.65 0.06 -1.52
N GLY A 135 -2.76 0.63 -0.70
CA GLY A 135 -3.02 1.75 0.18
C GLY A 135 -2.89 1.42 1.66
N ILE A 136 -3.26 2.38 2.49
CA ILE A 136 -3.18 2.30 3.95
C ILE A 136 -4.51 2.65 4.59
N ARG A 137 -4.70 2.20 5.83
CA ARG A 137 -5.82 2.60 6.68
C ARG A 137 -5.29 3.25 7.96
N PRO A 138 -5.71 4.48 8.27
CA PRO A 138 -5.40 5.15 9.53
C PRO A 138 -5.82 4.30 10.74
N ASN A 139 -4.96 4.24 11.77
CA ASN A 139 -5.26 3.54 13.01
C ASN A 139 -6.08 4.44 13.93
N THR A 140 -7.40 4.29 13.91
CA THR A 140 -8.36 5.11 14.63
C THR A 140 -8.95 4.44 15.88
N GLU A 141 -8.71 3.14 16.07
CA GLU A 141 -9.35 2.31 17.09
C GLU A 141 -9.27 2.90 18.51
N LEU A 142 -8.09 3.40 18.90
CA LEU A 142 -7.90 4.03 20.21
C LEU A 142 -8.75 5.29 20.37
N ALA A 143 -8.80 6.13 19.32
CA ALA A 143 -9.59 7.35 19.33
C ALA A 143 -11.09 7.05 19.38
N GLU A 144 -11.56 6.11 18.57
CA GLU A 144 -12.96 5.67 18.54
C GLU A 144 -13.41 5.11 19.89
N LYS A 145 -12.60 4.22 20.51
CA LYS A 145 -12.86 3.69 21.86
C LYS A 145 -12.85 4.77 22.94
N SER A 146 -12.17 5.89 22.70
CA SER A 146 -12.11 7.05 23.60
C SER A 146 -13.20 8.10 23.28
N GLY A 147 -14.12 7.81 22.36
CA GLY A 147 -15.18 8.75 21.97
C GLY A 147 -14.71 9.92 21.11
N ILE A 148 -13.51 9.88 20.55
CA ILE A 148 -13.00 10.92 19.63
C ILE A 148 -13.54 10.67 18.22
N PRO A 149 -14.19 11.67 17.60
CA PRO A 149 -14.74 11.54 16.25
C PRO A 149 -13.68 11.18 15.19
N CYS A 150 -14.00 10.18 14.37
CA CYS A 150 -13.16 9.69 13.27
C CYS A 150 -13.95 9.64 11.97
N ASN A 151 -13.29 9.97 10.87
CA ASN A 151 -13.77 9.74 9.51
C ASN A 151 -12.56 9.54 8.59
N ARG A 152 -12.30 8.31 8.13
CA ARG A 152 -11.06 7.89 7.46
C ARG A 152 -9.77 8.16 8.24
N GLY A 153 -9.84 8.77 9.40
CA GLY A 153 -8.78 9.17 10.29
C GLY A 153 -9.37 9.95 11.46
N ILE A 154 -8.57 10.24 12.47
CA ILE A 154 -8.96 11.04 13.63
C ILE A 154 -9.20 12.48 13.18
N LEU A 155 -10.41 13.00 13.39
CA LEU A 155 -10.74 14.37 12.93
C LEU A 155 -9.99 15.41 13.74
N VAL A 156 -9.31 16.32 13.04
CA VAL A 156 -8.57 17.44 13.64
C VAL A 156 -8.88 18.77 12.93
N ASN A 157 -8.72 19.86 13.68
CA ASN A 157 -8.79 21.21 13.16
C ASN A 157 -7.40 21.67 12.59
N ASP A 158 -7.28 22.94 12.23
CA ASP A 158 -6.05 23.53 11.65
C ASP A 158 -4.85 23.55 12.63
N THR A 159 -5.07 23.36 13.93
CA THR A 159 -4.02 23.24 14.94
C THR A 159 -3.72 21.79 15.35
N MET A 160 -4.23 20.82 14.60
CA MET A 160 -4.12 19.38 14.87
C MET A 160 -4.83 18.93 16.14
N GLN A 161 -5.68 19.78 16.72
CA GLN A 161 -6.48 19.50 17.90
C GLN A 161 -7.75 18.73 17.52
N THR A 162 -8.14 17.73 18.31
CA THR A 162 -9.38 16.98 18.13
C THR A 162 -10.57 17.72 18.73
N TYR A 163 -11.75 17.09 18.74
CA TYR A 163 -12.93 17.61 19.46
C TYR A 163 -12.68 17.78 20.97
N ASP A 164 -11.88 16.90 21.60
CA ASP A 164 -11.41 17.13 22.97
C ASP A 164 -10.20 18.08 22.94
N PRO A 165 -10.31 19.27 23.60
CA PRO A 165 -9.24 20.27 23.52
C PRO A 165 -7.90 19.86 24.17
N ARG A 166 -7.86 18.74 24.88
CA ARG A 166 -6.64 18.19 25.49
C ARG A 166 -5.97 17.12 24.62
N ILE A 167 -6.62 16.72 23.49
CA ILE A 167 -6.15 15.63 22.64
C ILE A 167 -5.85 16.17 21.25
N TYR A 168 -4.67 15.83 20.76
CA TYR A 168 -4.17 16.16 19.43
C TYR A 168 -3.90 14.88 18.65
N ALA A 169 -4.03 14.93 17.34
CA ALA A 169 -3.66 13.84 16.46
C ALA A 169 -2.84 14.36 15.26
N ILE A 170 -1.70 13.74 15.01
CA ILE A 170 -0.80 14.04 13.91
C ILE A 170 -0.35 12.76 13.21
N GLY A 171 0.11 12.87 12.00
CA GLY A 171 0.61 11.72 11.22
C GLY A 171 -0.49 11.05 10.41
N GLU A 172 -0.23 9.84 9.96
CA GLU A 172 -1.12 9.08 9.07
C GLU A 172 -2.45 8.68 9.70
N CYS A 173 -2.58 8.78 11.04
CA CYS A 173 -3.85 8.54 11.72
C CYS A 173 -4.80 9.74 11.67
N ALA A 174 -4.31 10.95 11.37
CA ALA A 174 -5.10 12.16 11.39
C ALA A 174 -5.85 12.41 10.07
N SER A 175 -7.05 12.99 10.16
CA SER A 175 -7.83 13.48 9.04
C SER A 175 -8.08 14.97 9.21
N HIS A 176 -7.41 15.77 8.39
CA HIS A 176 -7.53 17.21 8.39
C HIS A 176 -8.30 17.66 7.14
N ARG A 177 -9.41 18.39 7.33
CA ARG A 177 -10.30 18.86 6.23
C ARG A 177 -10.72 17.73 5.28
N GLY A 178 -10.96 16.50 5.82
CA GLY A 178 -11.37 15.33 5.06
C GLY A 178 -10.24 14.59 4.34
N ILE A 179 -8.98 15.00 4.52
CA ILE A 179 -7.80 14.38 3.90
C ILE A 179 -6.97 13.67 4.98
N ALA A 180 -6.69 12.39 4.76
CA ALA A 180 -5.67 11.65 5.49
C ALA A 180 -4.38 11.63 4.64
N TYR A 181 -3.29 12.14 5.20
CA TYR A 181 -2.01 12.28 4.51
C TYR A 181 -1.15 11.04 4.73
N GLY A 182 -0.68 10.42 3.64
CA GLY A 182 0.17 9.22 3.68
C GLY A 182 1.61 9.46 3.22
N LEU A 183 2.09 10.72 3.21
CA LEU A 183 3.46 11.06 2.83
C LEU A 183 4.16 11.75 4.00
N VAL A 184 5.47 11.52 4.14
CA VAL A 184 6.26 12.01 5.29
C VAL A 184 6.30 13.54 5.39
N ALA A 185 6.46 14.26 4.28
CA ALA A 185 6.60 15.71 4.30
C ALA A 185 5.42 16.46 4.96
N PRO A 186 4.14 16.19 4.60
CA PRO A 186 3.00 16.77 5.30
C PRO A 186 2.95 16.48 6.79
N LEU A 187 3.44 15.30 7.22
CA LEU A 187 3.40 14.90 8.62
C LEU A 187 4.40 15.70 9.48
N PHE A 188 5.53 16.10 8.93
CA PHE A 188 6.44 17.05 9.59
C PHE A 188 5.81 18.42 9.79
N GLU A 189 5.06 18.90 8.79
CA GLU A 189 4.35 20.19 8.93
C GLU A 189 3.24 20.09 9.98
N GLN A 190 2.47 19.00 10.02
CA GLN A 190 1.50 18.74 11.08
C GLN A 190 2.16 18.77 12.47
N ALA A 191 3.33 18.13 12.62
CA ALA A 191 4.06 18.10 13.88
C ALA A 191 4.49 19.51 14.33
N LYS A 192 4.99 20.35 13.41
CA LYS A 192 5.36 21.75 13.69
C LYS A 192 4.15 22.57 14.12
N VAL A 193 3.03 22.45 13.39
CA VAL A 193 1.78 23.17 13.73
C VAL A 193 1.29 22.76 15.12
N CYS A 194 1.26 21.48 15.42
CA CYS A 194 0.87 20.96 16.73
C CYS A 194 1.77 21.48 17.85
N ALA A 195 3.10 21.40 17.66
CA ALA A 195 4.08 21.84 18.65
C ALA A 195 4.02 23.37 18.91
N ASN A 196 3.71 24.16 17.89
CA ASN A 196 3.57 25.62 18.05
C ASN A 196 2.25 26.02 18.74
N HIS A 197 1.27 25.14 18.74
CA HIS A 197 -0.03 25.39 19.38
C HIS A 197 -0.06 24.95 20.85
N LEU A 198 0.71 23.93 21.22
CA LEU A 198 0.88 23.44 22.60
C LEU A 198 1.70 24.38 23.46
#